data_d0fdea88e377639c9536c3f1b441e576
#
_entry.id   d0fdea88e377639c9536c3f1b441e576
#
_cell.length_a   1.000
_cell.length_b   1.000
_cell.length_c   1.000
_cell.angle_alpha   90.00
_cell.angle_beta   90.00
_cell.angle_gamma   90.00
#
_symmetry.space_group_name_H-M   'P 1'
#
loop_
_entity.id
_entity.type
_entity.pdbx_description
1 polymer ?
#
loop_
_entity_poly.entity_id
_entity_poly.type
_entity_poly.pdbx_seq_one_letter_code
_entity_poly.pdbx_strand_id
1 'polypeptide(L)'
;MRKSDIAYRVRNTLKLNENECKWENGAVVIGRQGGKHILEIAEEVSSVLKRYNNVKIKFTNCVFKKSIKLEQITFKDILYFIDSTFEEEVDFSRSIFEKRVFFSESTFKKKASFEEVIFEHNAYFDETIFEDEANFDMSEFCRHARFYGANFKEFPNFIQTIFDWQINLTNVELVSIESLEGKIDRVYKRKKDRYDKKSNKNPTKEPQKHKIINELRDSFRAIRSALIENNDMLDAEHYRTLERHCEKIGAEYKNSNQ
;
A
#
# COMPACT_ATOMS: atom_id res chain seq x y z
N MET A 1 -24.32 -20.93 8.61
CA MET A 1 -23.69 -21.40 7.36
C MET A 1 -22.46 -22.23 7.76
N ARG A 2 -22.31 -23.45 7.24
CA ARG A 2 -21.13 -24.27 7.55
C ARG A 2 -19.90 -23.64 6.92
N LYS A 3 -18.75 -23.77 7.55
CA LYS A 3 -17.49 -23.15 7.10
C LYS A 3 -17.05 -23.65 5.70
N SER A 4 -17.31 -24.93 5.38
CA SER A 4 -17.12 -25.51 4.06
C SER A 4 -17.96 -24.83 2.96
N ASP A 5 -19.16 -24.36 3.32
CA ASP A 5 -20.06 -23.70 2.38
C ASP A 5 -19.50 -22.32 1.94
N ILE A 6 -18.70 -21.66 2.79
CA ILE A 6 -18.03 -20.41 2.45
C ILE A 6 -16.96 -20.62 1.38
N ALA A 7 -16.07 -21.61 1.58
CA ALA A 7 -15.03 -21.91 0.60
C ALA A 7 -15.64 -22.32 -0.75
N TYR A 8 -16.70 -23.12 -0.75
CA TYR A 8 -17.45 -23.48 -1.96
C TYR A 8 -17.99 -22.24 -2.70
N ARG A 9 -18.59 -21.29 -1.97
CA ARG A 9 -19.14 -20.05 -2.57
C ARG A 9 -18.05 -19.15 -3.10
N VAL A 10 -16.96 -18.97 -2.34
CA VAL A 10 -15.79 -18.20 -2.78
C VAL A 10 -15.19 -18.80 -4.05
N ARG A 11 -15.00 -20.12 -4.06
CA ARG A 11 -14.51 -20.88 -5.21
C ARG A 11 -15.35 -20.63 -6.46
N ASN A 12 -16.67 -20.75 -6.32
CA ASN A 12 -17.59 -20.54 -7.45
C ASN A 12 -17.59 -19.10 -7.95
N THR A 13 -17.50 -18.11 -7.03
CA THR A 13 -17.46 -16.68 -7.40
C THR A 13 -16.16 -16.37 -8.17
N LEU A 14 -15.04 -16.96 -7.76
CA LEU A 14 -13.74 -16.74 -8.40
C LEU A 14 -13.46 -17.73 -9.55
N LYS A 15 -14.40 -18.64 -9.85
CA LYS A 15 -14.27 -19.68 -10.88
C LYS A 15 -13.04 -20.59 -10.68
N LEU A 16 -12.74 -20.90 -9.45
CA LEU A 16 -11.62 -21.74 -9.05
C LEU A 16 -12.05 -23.20 -8.87
N ASN A 17 -11.10 -24.11 -8.89
CA ASN A 17 -11.31 -25.53 -8.57
C ASN A 17 -10.99 -25.85 -7.10
N GLU A 18 -11.19 -27.12 -6.69
CA GLU A 18 -11.00 -27.55 -5.29
C GLU A 18 -9.55 -27.51 -4.82
N ASN A 19 -8.60 -27.63 -5.74
CA ASN A 19 -7.18 -27.54 -5.43
C ASN A 19 -6.72 -26.09 -5.27
N GLU A 20 -7.48 -25.14 -5.82
CA GLU A 20 -7.16 -23.70 -5.83
C GLU A 20 -7.87 -22.91 -4.73
N CYS A 21 -9.00 -23.43 -4.21
CA CYS A 21 -9.74 -22.78 -3.12
C CYS A 21 -10.38 -23.80 -2.19
N LYS A 22 -9.99 -23.81 -0.92
CA LYS A 22 -10.48 -24.74 0.09
C LYS A 22 -10.62 -24.11 1.47
N TRP A 23 -11.37 -24.76 2.35
CA TRP A 23 -11.38 -24.44 3.77
C TRP A 23 -10.29 -25.26 4.49
N GLU A 24 -9.34 -24.57 5.11
CA GLU A 24 -8.23 -25.20 5.81
C GLU A 24 -7.78 -24.35 7.02
N ASN A 25 -7.53 -25.01 8.15
CA ASN A 25 -7.01 -24.37 9.37
C ASN A 25 -7.78 -23.10 9.80
N GLY A 26 -9.11 -23.12 9.66
CA GLY A 26 -9.96 -22.00 10.05
C GLY A 26 -10.00 -20.82 9.07
N ALA A 27 -9.51 -21.00 7.85
CA ALA A 27 -9.49 -19.99 6.81
C ALA A 27 -10.00 -20.51 5.47
N VAL A 28 -10.46 -19.61 4.60
CA VAL A 28 -10.53 -19.87 3.16
C VAL A 28 -9.13 -19.65 2.58
N VAL A 29 -8.53 -20.69 2.07
CA VAL A 29 -7.19 -20.66 1.47
C VAL A 29 -7.33 -20.70 -0.05
N ILE A 30 -6.74 -19.71 -0.72
CA ILE A 30 -6.75 -19.54 -2.16
C ILE A 30 -5.30 -19.50 -2.63
N GLY A 31 -4.96 -20.34 -3.59
CA GLY A 31 -3.62 -20.50 -4.13
C GLY A 31 -3.31 -21.94 -4.43
N ARG A 32 -2.25 -22.19 -5.17
CA ARG A 32 -1.77 -23.56 -5.46
C ARG A 32 -0.71 -23.95 -4.44
N GLN A 33 -0.92 -25.09 -3.77
CA GLN A 33 0.05 -25.64 -2.84
C GLN A 33 1.15 -26.39 -3.59
N GLY A 34 2.39 -26.18 -3.18
CA GLY A 34 3.52 -27.07 -3.49
C GLY A 34 4.19 -26.85 -4.84
N GLY A 35 4.09 -25.71 -5.49
CA GLY A 35 4.78 -25.49 -6.75
C GLY A 35 4.88 -24.05 -7.20
N LYS A 36 5.77 -23.78 -8.15
CA LYS A 36 6.00 -22.49 -8.83
C LYS A 36 4.78 -22.02 -9.68
N HIS A 37 3.62 -22.61 -9.50
CA HIS A 37 2.44 -22.26 -10.31
C HIS A 37 1.67 -21.11 -9.68
N ILE A 38 1.78 -19.96 -10.29
CA ILE A 38 1.01 -18.77 -9.99
C ILE A 38 -0.47 -19.03 -10.34
N LEU A 39 -1.36 -18.70 -9.41
CA LEU A 39 -2.79 -18.73 -9.65
C LEU A 39 -3.26 -17.37 -10.17
N GLU A 40 -3.63 -17.29 -11.43
CA GLU A 40 -4.22 -16.08 -12.00
C GLU A 40 -5.69 -15.94 -11.60
N ILE A 41 -6.05 -14.82 -10.99
CA ILE A 41 -7.42 -14.49 -10.61
C ILE A 41 -7.91 -13.36 -11.51
N ALA A 42 -8.70 -13.72 -12.52
CA ALA A 42 -9.27 -12.79 -13.49
C ALA A 42 -10.64 -12.23 -13.05
N GLU A 43 -11.24 -12.82 -12.03
CA GLU A 43 -12.54 -12.42 -11.50
C GLU A 43 -12.42 -11.30 -10.47
N GLU A 44 -13.56 -10.67 -10.15
CA GLU A 44 -13.60 -9.55 -9.22
C GLU A 44 -13.52 -10.01 -7.76
N VAL A 45 -12.32 -9.92 -7.19
CA VAL A 45 -12.04 -10.30 -5.78
C VAL A 45 -12.78 -9.38 -4.79
N SER A 46 -13.02 -8.12 -5.18
CA SER A 46 -13.69 -7.14 -4.33
C SER A 46 -15.03 -7.62 -3.79
N SER A 47 -15.83 -8.31 -4.62
CA SER A 47 -17.14 -8.85 -4.22
C SER A 47 -17.03 -9.93 -3.14
N VAL A 48 -16.00 -10.77 -3.24
CA VAL A 48 -15.70 -11.82 -2.24
C VAL A 48 -15.28 -11.19 -0.92
N LEU A 49 -14.35 -10.26 -0.94
CA LEU A 49 -13.82 -9.62 0.26
C LEU A 49 -14.85 -8.74 0.97
N LYS A 50 -15.73 -8.05 0.22
CA LYS A 50 -16.87 -7.31 0.79
C LYS A 50 -17.87 -8.22 1.48
N ARG A 51 -18.17 -9.37 0.87
CA ARG A 51 -19.18 -10.31 1.39
C ARG A 51 -18.68 -11.12 2.58
N TYR A 52 -17.38 -11.46 2.59
CA TYR A 52 -16.76 -12.33 3.60
C TYR A 52 -15.71 -11.59 4.43
N ASN A 53 -15.96 -10.31 4.73
CA ASN A 53 -15.08 -9.45 5.52
C ASN A 53 -14.89 -9.90 7.00
N ASN A 54 -15.70 -10.85 7.47
CA ASN A 54 -15.63 -11.46 8.79
C ASN A 54 -15.07 -12.89 8.76
N VAL A 55 -14.40 -13.27 7.70
CA VAL A 55 -13.81 -14.59 7.50
C VAL A 55 -12.34 -14.42 7.20
N LYS A 56 -11.51 -15.23 7.86
CA LYS A 56 -10.09 -15.34 7.54
C LYS A 56 -9.91 -15.84 6.12
N ILE A 57 -9.34 -15.03 5.24
CA ILE A 57 -9.06 -15.35 3.85
C ILE A 57 -7.55 -15.25 3.62
N LYS A 58 -7.00 -16.26 2.95
CA LYS A 58 -5.59 -16.31 2.60
C LYS A 58 -5.43 -16.49 1.10
N PHE A 59 -4.87 -15.49 0.44
CA PHE A 59 -4.33 -15.58 -0.92
C PHE A 59 -2.82 -15.80 -0.83
N THR A 60 -2.32 -16.81 -1.55
CA THR A 60 -0.89 -17.11 -1.59
C THR A 60 -0.49 -17.41 -3.03
N ASN A 61 0.56 -16.74 -3.50
CA ASN A 61 1.10 -16.92 -4.86
C ASN A 61 0.00 -16.72 -5.93
N CYS A 62 -0.72 -15.60 -5.81
CA CYS A 62 -1.83 -15.25 -6.70
C CYS A 62 -1.48 -14.02 -7.56
N VAL A 63 -1.96 -13.98 -8.79
CA VAL A 63 -1.90 -12.80 -9.65
C VAL A 63 -3.32 -12.27 -9.87
N PHE A 64 -3.57 -11.06 -9.39
CA PHE A 64 -4.85 -10.39 -9.55
C PHE A 64 -4.83 -9.54 -10.83
N LYS A 65 -5.67 -9.92 -11.79
CA LYS A 65 -5.73 -9.30 -13.13
C LYS A 65 -6.66 -8.08 -13.20
N LYS A 66 -7.47 -7.85 -12.17
CA LYS A 66 -8.41 -6.72 -12.11
C LYS A 66 -8.13 -5.84 -10.91
N SER A 67 -8.54 -4.59 -10.99
CA SER A 67 -8.49 -3.67 -9.88
C SER A 67 -9.29 -4.18 -8.67
N ILE A 68 -8.74 -3.97 -7.48
CA ILE A 68 -9.38 -4.34 -6.22
C ILE A 68 -9.88 -3.05 -5.55
N LYS A 69 -11.20 -2.90 -5.39
CA LYS A 69 -11.85 -1.72 -4.81
C LYS A 69 -12.58 -2.11 -3.52
N LEU A 70 -11.98 -1.76 -2.40
CA LEU A 70 -12.41 -2.16 -1.07
C LEU A 70 -12.52 -0.96 -0.12
N GLU A 71 -12.95 0.17 -0.68
CA GLU A 71 -13.17 1.39 0.10
C GLU A 71 -14.26 1.21 1.17
N GLN A 72 -14.01 1.77 2.36
CA GLN A 72 -14.97 1.81 3.49
C GLN A 72 -15.42 0.43 3.98
N ILE A 73 -14.53 -0.56 3.97
CA ILE A 73 -14.81 -1.92 4.45
C ILE A 73 -14.17 -2.15 5.81
N THR A 74 -14.92 -2.71 6.75
CA THR A 74 -14.37 -3.22 8.01
C THR A 74 -14.06 -4.71 7.87
N PHE A 75 -12.78 -5.07 7.88
CA PHE A 75 -12.30 -6.46 7.89
C PHE A 75 -12.18 -6.94 9.32
N LYS A 76 -13.08 -7.86 9.72
CA LYS A 76 -13.20 -8.35 11.10
C LYS A 76 -12.32 -9.57 11.41
N ASP A 77 -11.69 -10.17 10.41
CA ASP A 77 -10.77 -11.29 10.55
C ASP A 77 -9.49 -11.05 9.74
N ILE A 78 -8.51 -11.93 9.91
CA ILE A 78 -7.19 -11.80 9.33
C ILE A 78 -7.26 -11.96 7.80
N LEU A 79 -6.62 -11.03 7.10
CA LEU A 79 -6.50 -11.06 5.64
C LEU A 79 -5.04 -11.25 5.24
N TYR A 80 -4.81 -12.18 4.31
CA TYR A 80 -3.47 -12.47 3.80
C TYR A 80 -3.44 -12.31 2.28
N PHE A 81 -2.46 -11.55 1.82
CA PHE A 81 -1.98 -11.50 0.45
C PHE A 81 -0.47 -11.74 0.50
N ILE A 82 -0.06 -12.99 0.44
CA ILE A 82 1.36 -13.37 0.58
C ILE A 82 1.87 -13.80 -0.79
N ASP A 83 3.08 -13.33 -1.16
CA ASP A 83 3.73 -13.68 -2.42
C ASP A 83 2.77 -13.52 -3.61
N SER A 84 2.06 -12.40 -3.64
CA SER A 84 0.98 -12.15 -4.60
C SER A 84 1.22 -10.88 -5.41
N THR A 85 0.78 -10.88 -6.67
CA THR A 85 0.96 -9.75 -7.59
C THR A 85 -0.37 -9.09 -7.92
N PHE A 86 -0.45 -7.78 -7.71
CA PHE A 86 -1.56 -6.95 -8.13
C PHE A 86 -1.17 -6.22 -9.41
N GLU A 87 -1.79 -6.58 -10.54
CA GLU A 87 -1.45 -5.98 -11.83
C GLU A 87 -2.14 -4.64 -12.06
N GLU A 88 -3.27 -4.41 -11.37
CA GLU A 88 -4.07 -3.21 -11.47
C GLU A 88 -4.14 -2.46 -10.13
N GLU A 89 -4.80 -1.31 -10.11
CA GLU A 89 -4.94 -0.46 -8.92
C GLU A 89 -5.65 -1.21 -7.78
N VAL A 90 -5.14 -1.00 -6.56
CA VAL A 90 -5.74 -1.52 -5.32
C VAL A 90 -6.14 -0.34 -4.45
N ASP A 91 -7.37 -0.35 -3.97
CA ASP A 91 -7.92 0.71 -3.13
C ASP A 91 -8.59 0.14 -1.88
N PHE A 92 -7.98 0.40 -0.72
CA PHE A 92 -8.50 0.10 0.62
C PHE A 92 -8.90 1.37 1.36
N SER A 93 -9.00 2.51 0.70
CA SER A 93 -9.21 3.81 1.36
C SER A 93 -10.40 3.78 2.35
N ARG A 94 -10.22 4.39 3.52
CA ARG A 94 -11.20 4.48 4.60
C ARG A 94 -11.66 3.13 5.16
N SER A 95 -10.89 2.07 4.93
CA SER A 95 -11.19 0.74 5.47
C SER A 95 -10.55 0.53 6.84
N ILE A 96 -11.09 -0.42 7.60
CA ILE A 96 -10.62 -0.77 8.93
C ILE A 96 -10.20 -2.24 8.94
N PHE A 97 -8.98 -2.53 9.36
CA PHE A 97 -8.50 -3.88 9.63
C PHE A 97 -8.50 -4.12 11.15
N GLU A 98 -9.56 -4.74 11.68
CA GLU A 98 -9.67 -5.07 13.11
C GLU A 98 -8.66 -6.14 13.55
N LYS A 99 -8.11 -6.91 12.62
CA LYS A 99 -7.12 -7.97 12.84
C LYS A 99 -5.90 -7.73 11.96
N ARG A 100 -4.89 -8.60 12.13
CA ARG A 100 -3.65 -8.53 11.35
C ARG A 100 -3.94 -8.60 9.85
N VAL A 101 -3.19 -7.82 9.08
CA VAL A 101 -3.19 -7.90 7.62
C VAL A 101 -1.77 -8.15 7.12
N PHE A 102 -1.63 -8.98 6.09
CA PHE A 102 -0.35 -9.39 5.54
C PHE A 102 -0.31 -9.14 4.05
N PHE A 103 0.64 -8.33 3.61
CA PHE A 103 1.00 -8.09 2.22
C PHE A 103 2.44 -8.52 1.92
N SER A 104 3.04 -9.31 2.81
CA SER A 104 4.45 -9.69 2.72
C SER A 104 4.77 -10.36 1.38
N GLU A 105 5.96 -10.04 0.81
CA GLU A 105 6.47 -10.58 -0.45
C GLU A 105 5.58 -10.28 -1.66
N SER A 106 4.62 -9.37 -1.53
CA SER A 106 3.69 -9.05 -2.61
C SER A 106 4.15 -7.86 -3.45
N THR A 107 3.69 -7.82 -4.70
CA THR A 107 4.02 -6.76 -5.67
C THR A 107 2.77 -6.00 -6.08
N PHE A 108 2.78 -4.68 -5.90
CA PHE A 108 1.78 -3.75 -6.43
C PHE A 108 2.35 -3.07 -7.67
N LYS A 109 1.88 -3.45 -8.88
CA LYS A 109 2.36 -2.88 -10.14
C LYS A 109 1.78 -1.52 -10.48
N LYS A 110 0.65 -1.17 -9.87
CA LYS A 110 -0.04 0.11 -10.02
C LYS A 110 -0.27 0.73 -8.65
N LYS A 111 -0.94 1.88 -8.63
CA LYS A 111 -1.26 2.58 -7.40
C LYS A 111 -1.91 1.65 -6.37
N ALA A 112 -1.36 1.67 -5.15
CA ALA A 112 -1.94 1.06 -3.96
C ALA A 112 -2.37 2.17 -2.99
N SER A 113 -3.68 2.28 -2.73
CA SER A 113 -4.22 3.28 -1.80
C SER A 113 -4.62 2.64 -0.49
N PHE A 114 -4.02 3.15 0.57
CA PHE A 114 -4.35 2.89 1.97
C PHE A 114 -4.72 4.21 2.67
N GLU A 115 -5.24 5.19 1.93
CA GLU A 115 -5.61 6.50 2.43
C GLU A 115 -6.71 6.41 3.48
N GLU A 116 -6.54 7.06 4.64
CA GLU A 116 -7.47 7.03 5.77
C GLU A 116 -7.78 5.59 6.29
N VAL A 117 -6.87 4.64 6.10
CA VAL A 117 -7.03 3.27 6.62
C VAL A 117 -6.64 3.19 8.08
N ILE A 118 -7.46 2.49 8.89
CA ILE A 118 -7.14 2.19 10.29
C ILE A 118 -6.70 0.73 10.39
N PHE A 119 -5.45 0.52 10.81
CA PHE A 119 -4.89 -0.78 11.14
C PHE A 119 -4.93 -0.97 12.66
N GLU A 120 -6.03 -1.50 13.20
CA GLU A 120 -6.19 -1.72 14.65
C GLU A 120 -5.22 -2.77 15.21
N HIS A 121 -4.61 -3.59 14.35
CA HIS A 121 -3.62 -4.60 14.69
C HIS A 121 -2.41 -4.49 13.77
N ASN A 122 -1.41 -5.38 13.96
CA ASN A 122 -0.18 -5.34 13.15
C ASN A 122 -0.47 -5.45 11.65
N ALA A 123 0.18 -4.58 10.87
CA ALA A 123 0.19 -4.59 9.42
C ALA A 123 1.58 -4.96 8.90
N TYR A 124 1.65 -5.92 8.01
CA TYR A 124 2.89 -6.50 7.50
C TYR A 124 3.03 -6.24 6.00
N PHE A 125 4.05 -5.45 5.66
CA PHE A 125 4.47 -5.14 4.30
C PHE A 125 5.93 -5.56 4.08
N ASP A 126 6.37 -6.64 4.77
CA ASP A 126 7.73 -7.12 4.67
C ASP A 126 8.04 -7.56 3.22
N GLU A 127 9.16 -7.11 2.66
CA GLU A 127 9.62 -7.44 1.31
C GLU A 127 8.59 -7.12 0.20
N THR A 128 7.62 -6.25 0.52
CA THR A 128 6.61 -5.79 -0.44
C THR A 128 7.22 -4.84 -1.46
N ILE A 129 6.89 -5.03 -2.74
CA ILE A 129 7.35 -4.16 -3.82
C ILE A 129 6.19 -3.26 -4.27
N PHE A 130 6.40 -1.94 -4.22
CA PHE A 130 5.50 -0.94 -4.78
C PHE A 130 6.15 -0.33 -6.03
N GLU A 131 5.66 -0.74 -7.22
CA GLU A 131 6.20 -0.25 -8.50
C GLU A 131 5.66 1.14 -8.89
N ASP A 132 4.51 1.54 -8.34
CA ASP A 132 3.88 2.85 -8.52
C ASP A 132 3.57 3.46 -7.13
N GLU A 133 2.73 4.47 -7.07
CA GLU A 133 2.34 5.23 -5.88
C GLU A 133 1.78 4.32 -4.77
N ALA A 134 2.42 4.34 -3.60
CA ALA A 134 1.90 3.78 -2.35
C ALA A 134 1.38 4.93 -1.47
N ASN A 135 0.06 4.99 -1.24
CA ASN A 135 -0.56 6.09 -0.51
C ASN A 135 -1.09 5.62 0.85
N PHE A 136 -0.46 6.12 1.93
CA PHE A 136 -0.85 5.91 3.32
C PHE A 136 -1.30 7.22 3.99
N ASP A 137 -1.68 8.25 3.19
CA ASP A 137 -2.12 9.55 3.73
C ASP A 137 -3.23 9.39 4.75
N MET A 138 -3.10 10.08 5.91
CA MET A 138 -4.06 10.01 7.03
C MET A 138 -4.34 8.60 7.56
N SER A 139 -3.52 7.60 7.24
CA SER A 139 -3.69 6.26 7.82
C SER A 139 -3.21 6.20 9.26
N GLU A 140 -3.77 5.26 10.03
CA GLU A 140 -3.44 5.05 11.44
C GLU A 140 -2.99 3.60 11.67
N PHE A 141 -1.78 3.44 12.20
CA PHE A 141 -1.23 2.16 12.60
C PHE A 141 -1.26 2.05 14.13
N CYS A 142 -2.35 1.51 14.68
CA CYS A 142 -2.54 1.36 16.13
C CYS A 142 -1.60 0.32 16.76
N ARG A 143 -0.90 -0.48 15.97
CA ARG A 143 0.09 -1.49 16.38
C ARG A 143 1.29 -1.47 15.43
N HIS A 144 2.10 -2.53 15.45
CA HIS A 144 3.31 -2.60 14.63
C HIS A 144 3.03 -2.45 13.14
N ALA A 145 3.67 -1.48 12.51
CA ALA A 145 3.77 -1.30 11.07
C ALA A 145 5.13 -1.87 10.60
N ARG A 146 5.12 -2.97 9.86
CA ARG A 146 6.35 -3.60 9.38
C ARG A 146 6.50 -3.41 7.88
N PHE A 147 7.61 -2.78 7.51
CA PHE A 147 8.05 -2.56 6.12
C PHE A 147 9.46 -3.11 5.91
N TYR A 148 9.87 -4.14 6.68
CA TYR A 148 11.20 -4.74 6.58
C TYR A 148 11.48 -5.16 5.13
N GLY A 149 12.57 -4.66 4.53
CA GLY A 149 12.95 -4.99 3.15
C GLY A 149 11.96 -4.53 2.07
N ALA A 150 10.98 -3.69 2.40
CA ALA A 150 10.04 -3.17 1.41
C ALA A 150 10.77 -2.28 0.39
N ASN A 151 10.33 -2.35 -0.87
CA ASN A 151 10.91 -1.61 -1.97
C ASN A 151 9.90 -0.65 -2.58
N PHE A 152 10.12 0.64 -2.43
CA PHE A 152 9.30 1.69 -3.01
C PHE A 152 10.00 2.29 -4.25
N LYS A 153 9.46 2.02 -5.44
CA LYS A 153 10.00 2.59 -6.70
C LYS A 153 9.59 4.06 -6.89
N GLU A 154 8.55 4.50 -6.20
CA GLU A 154 8.15 5.89 -6.04
C GLU A 154 8.12 6.23 -4.55
N PHE A 155 8.17 7.51 -4.18
CA PHE A 155 8.07 7.87 -2.76
C PHE A 155 6.70 7.50 -2.19
N PRO A 156 6.67 6.75 -1.08
CA PRO A 156 5.42 6.50 -0.38
C PRO A 156 4.88 7.81 0.23
N ASN A 157 3.56 7.96 0.22
CA ASN A 157 2.90 9.08 0.87
C ASN A 157 2.48 8.67 2.29
N PHE A 158 3.13 9.24 3.29
CA PHE A 158 2.81 9.09 4.71
C PHE A 158 2.38 10.43 5.33
N ILE A 159 1.79 11.35 4.57
CA ILE A 159 1.31 12.62 5.09
C ILE A 159 0.23 12.36 6.13
N GLN A 160 0.37 12.99 7.31
CA GLN A 160 -0.58 12.84 8.43
C GLN A 160 -0.82 11.39 8.86
N THR A 161 0.09 10.46 8.51
CA THR A 161 0.04 9.09 9.01
C THR A 161 0.41 9.06 10.49
N ILE A 162 -0.35 8.32 11.27
CA ILE A 162 -0.12 8.13 12.70
C ILE A 162 0.43 6.72 12.93
N PHE A 163 1.51 6.63 13.70
CA PHE A 163 2.13 5.38 14.13
C PHE A 163 2.08 5.32 15.66
N ASP A 164 1.01 4.75 16.23
CA ASP A 164 0.82 4.66 17.71
C ASP A 164 1.79 3.68 18.37
N TRP A 165 2.43 2.82 17.57
CA TRP A 165 3.37 1.82 18.03
C TRP A 165 4.60 1.79 17.13
N GLN A 166 5.39 0.71 17.18
CA GLN A 166 6.64 0.61 16.44
C GLN A 166 6.44 0.53 14.93
N ILE A 167 7.21 1.31 14.19
CA ILE A 167 7.44 1.14 12.76
C ILE A 167 8.79 0.46 12.53
N ASN A 168 8.85 -0.51 11.63
CA ASN A 168 10.09 -1.16 11.20
C ASN A 168 10.35 -0.83 9.73
N LEU A 169 11.40 -0.08 9.47
CA LEU A 169 11.85 0.33 8.13
C LEU A 169 13.23 -0.25 7.79
N THR A 170 13.70 -1.25 8.53
CA THR A 170 15.01 -1.88 8.31
C THR A 170 15.09 -2.45 6.89
N ASN A 171 16.19 -2.17 6.18
CA ASN A 171 16.42 -2.59 4.80
C ASN A 171 15.37 -2.10 3.79
N VAL A 172 14.61 -1.03 4.11
CA VAL A 172 13.71 -0.42 3.13
C VAL A 172 14.53 0.22 2.02
N GLU A 173 14.25 -0.16 0.78
CA GLU A 173 14.82 0.48 -0.38
C GLU A 173 14.01 1.73 -0.75
N LEU A 174 14.54 2.88 -0.41
CA LEU A 174 14.08 4.18 -0.87
C LEU A 174 14.98 4.71 -1.97
N VAL A 175 14.43 5.68 -2.65
CA VAL A 175 15.17 6.46 -3.64
C VAL A 175 16.38 7.12 -3.03
N SER A 176 17.53 7.08 -3.73
CA SER A 176 18.71 7.84 -3.32
C SER A 176 18.47 9.35 -3.36
N ILE A 177 19.15 10.09 -2.49
CA ILE A 177 19.06 11.55 -2.42
C ILE A 177 19.41 12.20 -3.76
N GLU A 178 20.42 11.66 -4.47
CA GLU A 178 20.85 12.19 -5.76
C GLU A 178 19.77 12.07 -6.84
N SER A 179 18.85 11.13 -6.69
CA SER A 179 17.74 10.95 -7.64
C SER A 179 16.44 11.65 -7.24
N LEU A 180 16.41 12.32 -6.08
CA LEU A 180 15.19 12.94 -5.51
C LEU A 180 14.57 13.97 -6.45
N GLU A 181 15.38 14.90 -7.01
CA GLU A 181 14.91 15.92 -7.96
C GLU A 181 14.28 15.28 -9.21
N GLY A 182 15.00 14.32 -9.82
CA GLY A 182 14.52 13.62 -11.00
C GLY A 182 13.23 12.84 -10.76
N LYS A 183 13.01 12.34 -9.53
CA LYS A 183 11.74 11.70 -9.16
C LYS A 183 10.62 12.70 -8.90
N ILE A 184 10.90 13.83 -8.25
CA ILE A 184 9.94 14.94 -8.12
C ILE A 184 9.44 15.36 -9.50
N ASP A 185 10.34 15.51 -10.47
CA ASP A 185 9.98 15.89 -11.85
C ASP A 185 9.13 14.81 -12.53
N ARG A 186 9.42 13.54 -12.34
CA ARG A 186 8.61 12.44 -12.88
C ARG A 186 7.22 12.39 -12.26
N VAL A 187 7.11 12.55 -10.94
CA VAL A 187 5.83 12.60 -10.23
C VAL A 187 5.01 13.80 -10.71
N TYR A 188 5.63 14.98 -10.82
CA TYR A 188 4.97 16.18 -11.33
C TYR A 188 4.45 15.96 -12.75
N LYS A 189 5.30 15.49 -13.66
CA LYS A 189 4.93 15.21 -15.06
C LYS A 189 3.77 14.23 -15.13
N ARG A 190 3.82 13.11 -14.38
CA ARG A 190 2.75 12.11 -14.34
C ARG A 190 1.42 12.69 -13.81
N LYS A 191 1.46 13.49 -12.71
CA LYS A 191 0.27 14.17 -12.18
C LYS A 191 -0.28 15.17 -13.20
N LYS A 192 0.58 15.90 -13.92
CA LYS A 192 0.18 16.83 -14.97
C LYS A 192 -0.45 16.14 -16.17
N ASP A 193 0.14 15.06 -16.67
CA ASP A 193 -0.40 14.26 -17.78
C ASP A 193 -1.80 13.69 -17.43
N ARG A 194 -2.00 13.28 -16.18
CA ARG A 194 -3.33 12.82 -15.68
C ARG A 194 -4.33 13.98 -15.61
N TYR A 195 -3.89 15.16 -15.18
CA TYR A 195 -4.70 16.38 -15.14
C TYR A 195 -5.15 16.77 -16.54
N ASP A 196 -4.23 16.87 -17.49
CA ASP A 196 -4.50 17.28 -18.86
C ASP A 196 -5.52 16.34 -19.55
N LYS A 197 -5.43 15.03 -19.27
CA LYS A 197 -6.40 14.04 -19.77
C LYS A 197 -7.79 14.15 -19.14
N LYS A 198 -7.91 14.66 -17.91
CA LYS A 198 -9.17 14.78 -17.16
C LYS A 198 -9.79 16.16 -17.21
N SER A 199 -9.02 17.22 -17.51
CA SER A 199 -9.45 18.63 -17.43
C SER A 199 -10.66 18.95 -18.32
N ASN A 200 -10.81 18.21 -19.44
CA ASN A 200 -11.98 18.34 -20.30
C ASN A 200 -13.29 17.76 -19.72
N LYS A 201 -13.24 17.02 -18.60
CA LYS A 201 -14.42 16.35 -17.99
C LYS A 201 -14.76 16.86 -16.59
N ASN A 202 -13.78 17.35 -15.85
CA ASN A 202 -13.98 17.86 -14.49
C ASN A 202 -12.78 18.75 -14.11
N PRO A 203 -12.97 20.05 -13.81
CA PRO A 203 -11.87 20.95 -13.47
C PRO A 203 -11.30 20.57 -12.09
N THR A 204 -10.25 19.79 -12.10
CA THR A 204 -9.44 19.53 -10.90
C THR A 204 -8.34 20.60 -10.82
N LYS A 205 -7.79 20.84 -9.64
CA LYS A 205 -6.72 21.83 -9.46
C LYS A 205 -5.44 21.32 -10.13
N GLU A 206 -4.82 22.15 -10.98
CA GLU A 206 -3.56 21.81 -11.65
C GLU A 206 -2.48 21.43 -10.62
N PRO A 207 -1.72 20.34 -10.85
CA PRO A 207 -0.64 19.94 -9.95
C PRO A 207 0.44 21.00 -9.91
N GLN A 208 0.95 21.29 -8.73
CA GLN A 208 2.01 22.26 -8.49
C GLN A 208 3.24 21.57 -7.91
N LYS A 209 4.41 21.79 -8.53
CA LYS A 209 5.66 21.11 -8.13
C LYS A 209 6.01 21.39 -6.66
N HIS A 210 5.84 22.63 -6.19
CA HIS A 210 6.10 22.98 -4.79
C HIS A 210 5.20 22.22 -3.81
N LYS A 211 3.94 21.90 -4.21
CA LYS A 211 3.04 21.09 -3.39
C LYS A 211 3.58 19.68 -3.25
N ILE A 212 4.06 19.07 -4.33
CA ILE A 212 4.67 17.73 -4.31
C ILE A 212 5.90 17.71 -3.40
N ILE A 213 6.75 18.73 -3.47
CA ILE A 213 7.94 18.84 -2.61
C ILE A 213 7.54 18.92 -1.13
N ASN A 214 6.50 19.70 -0.79
CA ASN A 214 6.01 19.82 0.57
C ASN A 214 5.39 18.47 1.05
N GLU A 215 4.62 17.80 0.21
CA GLU A 215 4.04 16.48 0.50
C GLU A 215 5.13 15.46 0.85
N LEU A 216 6.22 15.41 0.07
CA LEU A 216 7.36 14.53 0.34
C LEU A 216 8.07 14.87 1.66
N ARG A 217 8.34 16.18 1.88
CA ARG A 217 8.94 16.64 3.13
C ARG A 217 8.10 16.23 4.34
N ASP A 218 6.80 16.41 4.27
CA ASP A 218 5.89 16.12 5.38
C ASP A 218 5.76 14.60 5.61
N SER A 219 5.84 13.77 4.55
CA SER A 219 5.95 12.32 4.66
C SER A 219 7.24 11.89 5.38
N PHE A 220 8.40 12.45 5.01
CA PHE A 220 9.66 12.15 5.69
C PHE A 220 9.66 12.58 7.15
N ARG A 221 9.01 13.70 7.45
CA ARG A 221 8.84 14.19 8.83
C ARG A 221 7.99 13.23 9.66
N ALA A 222 6.89 12.72 9.13
CA ALA A 222 6.02 11.76 9.81
C ALA A 222 6.78 10.48 10.18
N ILE A 223 7.53 9.91 9.22
CA ILE A 223 8.36 8.73 9.44
C ILE A 223 9.45 9.01 10.49
N ARG A 224 10.19 10.14 10.35
CA ARG A 224 11.23 10.52 11.29
C ARG A 224 10.69 10.65 12.72
N SER A 225 9.55 11.28 12.90
CA SER A 225 8.93 11.44 14.21
C SER A 225 8.62 10.08 14.85
N ALA A 226 8.02 9.16 14.09
CA ALA A 226 7.72 7.81 14.55
C ALA A 226 8.98 7.01 14.93
N LEU A 227 10.08 7.15 14.16
CA LEU A 227 11.37 6.51 14.48
C LEU A 227 12.00 7.07 15.76
N ILE A 228 11.93 8.38 15.98
CA ILE A 228 12.41 9.01 17.22
C ILE A 228 11.63 8.48 18.44
N GLU A 229 10.31 8.41 18.36
CA GLU A 229 9.46 7.86 19.42
C GLU A 229 9.79 6.39 19.74
N ASN A 230 10.27 5.65 18.76
CA ASN A 230 10.71 4.26 18.90
C ASN A 230 12.21 4.10 19.26
N ASN A 231 12.92 5.20 19.56
CA ASN A 231 14.37 5.23 19.83
C ASN A 231 15.27 4.75 18.67
N ASP A 232 14.76 4.76 17.45
CA ASP A 232 15.56 4.45 16.25
C ASP A 232 16.17 5.73 15.68
N MET A 233 17.21 6.22 16.35
CA MET A 233 17.85 7.49 16.03
C MET A 233 18.66 7.43 14.73
N LEU A 234 19.15 6.26 14.34
CA LEU A 234 19.98 6.10 13.14
C LEU A 234 19.12 6.26 11.88
N ASP A 235 18.04 5.52 11.80
CA ASP A 235 17.11 5.63 10.69
C ASP A 235 16.40 6.99 10.68
N ALA A 236 16.09 7.56 11.85
CA ALA A 236 15.52 8.90 11.96
C ALA A 236 16.44 9.99 11.36
N GLU A 237 17.77 9.91 11.51
CA GLU A 237 18.69 10.87 10.91
C GLU A 237 18.75 10.75 9.38
N HIS A 238 18.58 9.55 8.83
CA HIS A 238 18.43 9.35 7.38
C HIS A 238 17.23 10.12 6.85
N TYR A 239 16.05 9.98 7.47
CA TYR A 239 14.84 10.71 7.05
C TYR A 239 14.93 12.22 7.28
N ARG A 240 15.67 12.67 8.31
CA ARG A 240 15.98 14.08 8.51
C ARG A 240 16.81 14.67 7.36
N THR A 241 17.72 13.88 6.83
CA THR A 241 18.52 14.29 5.67
C THR A 241 17.66 14.46 4.41
N LEU A 242 16.73 13.54 4.17
CA LEU A 242 15.75 13.63 3.08
C LEU A 242 14.82 14.83 3.24
N GLU A 243 14.33 15.10 4.46
CA GLU A 243 13.49 16.27 4.79
C GLU A 243 14.23 17.58 4.44
N ARG A 244 15.49 17.75 4.89
CA ARG A 244 16.32 18.93 4.59
C ARG A 244 16.57 19.09 3.09
N HIS A 245 16.74 18.00 2.38
CA HIS A 245 16.95 18.05 0.93
C HIS A 245 15.71 18.55 0.19
N CYS A 246 14.51 18.12 0.61
CA CYS A 246 13.25 18.69 0.11
C CYS A 246 13.14 20.20 0.40
N GLU A 247 13.54 20.66 1.57
CA GLU A 247 13.54 22.10 1.90
C GLU A 247 14.47 22.91 0.96
N LYS A 248 15.65 22.37 0.66
CA LYS A 248 16.60 22.99 -0.27
C LYS A 248 16.01 23.08 -1.68
N ILE A 249 15.49 21.98 -2.23
CA ILE A 249 14.85 21.95 -3.56
C ILE A 249 13.67 22.94 -3.59
N GLY A 250 12.86 22.99 -2.53
CA GLY A 250 11.72 23.89 -2.44
C GLY A 250 12.12 25.38 -2.45
N ALA A 251 13.24 25.73 -1.80
CA ALA A 251 13.78 27.09 -1.80
C ALA A 251 14.33 27.50 -3.19
N GLU A 252 15.09 26.61 -3.82
CA GLU A 252 15.63 26.83 -5.18
C GLU A 252 14.50 27.00 -6.21
N TYR A 253 13.44 26.17 -6.12
CA TYR A 253 12.29 26.29 -7.00
C TYR A 253 11.53 27.63 -6.84
N LYS A 254 11.39 28.14 -5.61
CA LYS A 254 10.77 29.44 -5.36
C LYS A 254 11.58 30.59 -5.99
N ASN A 255 12.90 30.55 -5.82
CA ASN A 255 13.80 31.58 -6.34
C ASN A 255 13.86 31.61 -7.87
N SER A 256 13.68 30.45 -8.53
CA SER A 256 13.69 30.35 -9.99
C SER A 256 12.37 30.79 -10.67
N ASN A 257 11.31 30.96 -9.90
CA ASN A 257 9.97 31.35 -10.40
C ASN A 257 9.51 32.75 -9.90
N GLN A 258 10.41 33.48 -9.26
CA GLN A 258 10.27 34.94 -8.99
C GLN A 258 11.01 35.75 -10.05
#